data_0f237d65ca3236d7cae4502cb589c80f
#
_entry.id   0f237d65ca3236d7cae4502cb589c80f
#
_cell.length_a   1.000
_cell.length_b   1.000
_cell.length_c   1.000
_cell.angle_alpha   90.00
_cell.angle_beta   90.00
_cell.angle_gamma   90.00
#
_symmetry.space_group_name_H-M   'P 1'
#
loop_
_entity.id
_entity.type
_entity.pdbx_description
1 polymer ?
#
loop_
_entity_poly.entity_id
_entity_poly.type
_entity_poly.pdbx_seq_one_letter_code
_entity_poly.pdbx_strand_id
1 'polypeptide(L)'
;GSTIVYVAFFFVFYREGIPQIYLLLGFSITILSVLALKFSVLPTAIIVTILIFTHHFFIKKKKGSILQPLFISLICLAISFGVHLFYSNILQPHQQDRISLWLRLEKDPEKLESMKKTILYNLNESEKAISSGGFSGKGFLEGTRTIGKFVPEQHTDYIFSTVGEEWGFLGSSFVVILFVLLLIRILHLSELQKSQFSRVYGYSVASILFLHFMINIGMVMGLIPTVGIPLPFFSYGGSGLWGFTLLLFIFVKLDSNRINEW
;
A
#
# COMPACT_ATOMS: atom_id res chain seq x y z
N GLY A 1 -7.76 -2.90 -5.06
CA GLY A 1 -7.91 -1.66 -5.88
C GLY A 1 -8.48 -0.48 -5.12
N SER A 2 -9.56 -0.63 -4.36
CA SER A 2 -10.21 0.49 -3.65
C SER A 2 -9.28 1.22 -2.66
N THR A 3 -8.47 0.50 -1.90
CA THR A 3 -7.55 1.08 -0.91
C THR A 3 -6.54 2.05 -1.54
N ILE A 4 -6.04 1.73 -2.73
CA ILE A 4 -5.11 2.57 -3.48
C ILE A 4 -5.78 3.91 -3.84
N VAL A 5 -7.04 3.85 -4.28
CA VAL A 5 -7.82 5.04 -4.63
C VAL A 5 -8.02 5.93 -3.39
N TYR A 6 -8.32 5.36 -2.22
CA TYR A 6 -8.49 6.13 -1.00
C TYR A 6 -7.20 6.82 -0.56
N VAL A 7 -6.05 6.14 -0.59
CA VAL A 7 -4.78 6.77 -0.22
C VAL A 7 -4.38 7.84 -1.23
N ALA A 8 -4.62 7.62 -2.52
CA ALA A 8 -4.44 8.64 -3.55
C ALA A 8 -5.32 9.86 -3.31
N PHE A 9 -6.60 9.65 -2.94
CA PHE A 9 -7.52 10.71 -2.57
C PHE A 9 -7.00 11.52 -1.37
N PHE A 10 -6.53 10.86 -0.30
CA PHE A 10 -5.94 11.53 0.86
C PHE A 10 -4.75 12.40 0.49
N PHE A 11 -3.87 11.93 -0.39
CA PHE A 11 -2.71 12.70 -0.84
C PHE A 11 -3.14 13.95 -1.62
N VAL A 12 -4.08 13.81 -2.55
CA VAL A 12 -4.62 14.93 -3.33
C VAL A 12 -5.26 15.97 -2.41
N PHE A 13 -6.08 15.54 -1.48
CA PHE A 13 -6.74 16.43 -0.53
C PHE A 13 -5.73 17.16 0.38
N TYR A 14 -4.68 16.50 0.81
CA TYR A 14 -3.60 17.14 1.57
C TYR A 14 -2.95 18.27 0.76
N ARG A 15 -2.67 17.99 -0.50
CA ARG A 15 -2.00 18.96 -1.38
C ARG A 15 -2.88 20.16 -1.73
N GLU A 16 -4.17 19.96 -1.81
CA GLU A 16 -5.15 21.04 -2.08
C GLU A 16 -5.57 21.83 -0.82
N GLY A 17 -4.90 21.64 0.30
CA GLY A 17 -5.04 22.49 1.48
C GLY A 17 -6.09 22.06 2.50
N ILE A 18 -6.48 20.79 2.52
CA ILE A 18 -7.30 20.26 3.62
C ILE A 18 -6.53 20.34 4.94
N PRO A 19 -7.18 20.75 6.03
CA PRO A 19 -6.55 20.87 7.34
C PRO A 19 -5.87 19.55 7.75
N GLN A 20 -4.63 19.64 8.22
CA GLN A 20 -3.80 18.49 8.65
C GLN A 20 -4.50 17.59 9.67
N ILE A 21 -5.49 18.09 10.39
CA ILE A 21 -6.25 17.34 11.37
C ILE A 21 -6.98 16.12 10.76
N TYR A 22 -7.47 16.22 9.51
CA TYR A 22 -8.14 15.10 8.84
C TYR A 22 -7.16 14.00 8.43
N LEU A 23 -5.92 14.36 8.09
CA LEU A 23 -4.85 13.39 7.85
C LEU A 23 -4.47 12.64 9.11
N LEU A 24 -4.27 13.38 10.21
CA LEU A 24 -3.98 12.78 11.51
C LEU A 24 -5.11 11.86 11.98
N LEU A 25 -6.37 12.24 11.73
CA LEU A 25 -7.53 11.39 12.01
C LEU A 25 -7.51 10.11 11.15
N GLY A 26 -7.28 10.21 9.85
CA GLY A 26 -7.18 9.03 8.97
C GLY A 26 -6.05 8.09 9.38
N PHE A 27 -4.88 8.63 9.73
CA PHE A 27 -3.74 7.86 10.19
C PHE A 27 -4.00 7.18 11.55
N SER A 28 -4.63 7.88 12.49
CA SER A 28 -5.02 7.31 13.79
C SER A 28 -6.07 6.22 13.67
N ILE A 29 -7.04 6.35 12.75
CA ILE A 29 -8.01 5.29 12.45
C ILE A 29 -7.31 4.05 11.90
N THR A 30 -6.34 4.21 11.00
CA THR A 30 -5.59 3.09 10.44
C THR A 30 -4.79 2.35 11.52
N ILE A 31 -4.07 3.08 12.38
CA ILE A 31 -3.33 2.49 13.51
C ILE A 31 -4.29 1.76 14.45
N LEU A 32 -5.40 2.37 14.80
CA LEU A 32 -6.41 1.76 15.67
C LEU A 32 -6.96 0.47 15.07
N SER A 33 -7.21 0.46 13.76
CA SER A 33 -7.70 -0.73 13.05
C SER A 33 -6.72 -1.90 13.12
N VAL A 34 -5.43 -1.63 12.90
CA VAL A 34 -4.36 -2.64 12.99
C VAL A 34 -4.21 -3.15 14.44
N LEU A 35 -4.25 -2.26 15.42
CA LEU A 35 -4.16 -2.64 16.83
C LEU A 35 -5.37 -3.47 17.28
N ALA A 36 -6.57 -3.14 16.81
CA ALA A 36 -7.79 -3.89 17.13
C ALA A 36 -7.75 -5.32 16.57
N LEU A 37 -7.14 -5.52 15.40
CA LEU A 37 -6.93 -6.86 14.84
C LEU A 37 -5.87 -7.65 15.62
N LYS A 38 -4.77 -7.00 16.01
CA LYS A 38 -3.64 -7.67 16.66
C LYS A 38 -3.89 -8.05 18.12
N PHE A 39 -4.53 -7.17 18.89
CA PHE A 39 -4.69 -7.32 20.35
C PHE A 39 -6.12 -7.64 20.79
N SER A 40 -7.02 -7.84 19.86
CA SER A 40 -8.47 -7.90 20.05
C SER A 40 -9.13 -6.55 20.42
N VAL A 41 -10.46 -6.50 20.31
CA VAL A 41 -11.23 -5.25 20.46
C VAL A 41 -11.18 -4.70 21.86
N LEU A 42 -11.33 -5.58 22.89
CA LEU A 42 -11.43 -5.17 24.28
C LEU A 42 -10.16 -4.52 24.86
N PRO A 43 -8.95 -5.14 24.78
CA PRO A 43 -7.74 -4.50 25.29
C PRO A 43 -7.38 -3.21 24.53
N THR A 44 -7.57 -3.16 23.22
CA THR A 44 -7.34 -1.93 22.43
C THR A 44 -8.27 -0.80 22.85
N ALA A 45 -9.55 -1.08 23.05
CA ALA A 45 -10.52 -0.10 23.50
C ALA A 45 -10.16 0.44 24.89
N ILE A 46 -9.76 -0.43 25.82
CA ILE A 46 -9.34 -0.04 27.18
C ILE A 46 -8.12 0.86 27.13
N ILE A 47 -7.06 0.47 26.41
CA ILE A 47 -5.81 1.24 26.31
C ILE A 47 -6.08 2.62 25.72
N VAL A 48 -6.83 2.68 24.60
CA VAL A 48 -7.15 3.94 23.92
C VAL A 48 -8.00 4.84 24.81
N THR A 49 -8.98 4.28 25.53
CA THR A 49 -9.80 5.04 26.47
C THR A 49 -8.95 5.63 27.60
N ILE A 50 -8.06 4.85 28.20
CA ILE A 50 -7.14 5.33 29.24
C ILE A 50 -6.25 6.47 28.70
N LEU A 51 -5.69 6.33 27.50
CA LEU A 51 -4.85 7.36 26.87
C LEU A 51 -5.64 8.66 26.60
N ILE A 52 -6.87 8.56 26.12
CA ILE A 52 -7.75 9.72 25.89
C ILE A 52 -8.05 10.45 27.20
N PHE A 53 -8.41 9.71 28.26
CA PHE A 53 -8.70 10.29 29.56
C PHE A 53 -7.47 10.91 30.22
N THR A 54 -6.31 10.24 30.18
CA THR A 54 -5.04 10.79 30.70
C THR A 54 -4.64 12.06 29.96
N HIS A 55 -4.75 12.08 28.63
CA HIS A 55 -4.47 13.26 27.83
C HIS A 55 -5.43 14.42 28.18
N HIS A 56 -6.72 14.14 28.36
CA HIS A 56 -7.71 15.16 28.66
C HIS A 56 -7.49 15.79 30.04
N PHE A 57 -7.25 14.98 31.07
CA PHE A 57 -7.12 15.46 32.45
C PHE A 57 -5.73 16.01 32.78
N PHE A 58 -4.65 15.40 32.29
CA PHE A 58 -3.28 15.76 32.67
C PHE A 58 -2.63 16.78 31.74
N ILE A 59 -2.86 16.69 30.41
CA ILE A 59 -2.16 17.52 29.45
C ILE A 59 -2.93 18.84 29.20
N LYS A 60 -4.24 18.79 28.98
CA LYS A 60 -5.03 20.01 28.72
C LYS A 60 -5.36 20.85 29.96
N LYS A 61 -5.17 20.35 31.20
CA LYS A 61 -5.48 21.03 32.46
C LYS A 61 -6.82 21.81 32.46
N LYS A 62 -7.72 21.48 31.54
CA LYS A 62 -9.03 22.13 31.44
C LYS A 62 -10.03 21.36 32.30
N LYS A 63 -10.71 22.07 33.19
CA LYS A 63 -12.00 21.62 33.77
C LYS A 63 -13.03 21.57 32.61
N GLY A 64 -12.89 20.61 31.70
CA GLY A 64 -13.75 20.42 30.55
C GLY A 64 -14.78 19.35 30.81
N SER A 65 -15.86 19.37 30.05
CA SER A 65 -16.90 18.37 30.09
C SER A 65 -16.31 16.95 29.84
N ILE A 66 -16.65 16.01 30.70
CA ILE A 66 -16.33 14.57 30.55
C ILE A 66 -16.96 13.98 29.27
N LEU A 67 -17.97 14.66 28.70
CA LEU A 67 -18.64 14.23 27.48
C LEU A 67 -17.70 14.14 26.25
N GLN A 68 -16.70 15.02 26.12
CA GLN A 68 -15.76 14.97 24.98
C GLN A 68 -14.91 13.69 24.95
N PRO A 69 -14.15 13.34 26.01
CA PRO A 69 -13.35 12.10 26.00
C PRO A 69 -14.23 10.85 25.91
N LEU A 70 -15.43 10.87 26.52
CA LEU A 70 -16.38 9.77 26.43
C LEU A 70 -16.89 9.57 25.00
N PHE A 71 -17.23 10.63 24.28
CA PHE A 71 -17.68 10.56 22.89
C PHE A 71 -16.56 10.03 21.97
N ILE A 72 -15.33 10.51 22.16
CA ILE A 72 -14.17 10.04 21.37
C ILE A 72 -13.88 8.55 21.65
N SER A 73 -13.93 8.13 22.91
CA SER A 73 -13.74 6.72 23.27
C SER A 73 -14.82 5.80 22.68
N LEU A 74 -16.08 6.27 22.65
CA LEU A 74 -17.17 5.54 22.02
C LEU A 74 -16.95 5.36 20.51
N ILE A 75 -16.49 6.40 19.82
CA ILE A 75 -16.14 6.32 18.38
C ILE A 75 -15.01 5.32 18.18
N CYS A 76 -13.94 5.37 18.97
CA CYS A 76 -12.84 4.43 18.87
C CYS A 76 -13.26 2.98 19.09
N LEU A 77 -14.16 2.75 20.05
CA LEU A 77 -14.73 1.44 20.32
C LEU A 77 -15.59 0.96 19.14
N ALA A 78 -16.44 1.83 18.59
CA ALA A 78 -17.27 1.52 17.42
C ALA A 78 -16.41 1.17 16.19
N ILE A 79 -15.31 1.91 15.95
CA ILE A 79 -14.36 1.61 14.87
C ILE A 79 -13.69 0.25 15.09
N SER A 80 -13.18 -0.01 16.30
CA SER A 80 -12.52 -1.27 16.63
C SER A 80 -13.45 -2.47 16.46
N PHE A 81 -14.69 -2.34 16.90
CA PHE A 81 -15.72 -3.36 16.72
C PHE A 81 -16.10 -3.56 15.25
N GLY A 82 -16.26 -2.46 14.51
CA GLY A 82 -16.54 -2.47 13.07
C GLY A 82 -15.42 -3.18 12.27
N VAL A 83 -14.16 -2.93 12.60
CA VAL A 83 -13.01 -3.60 11.98
C VAL A 83 -13.03 -5.11 12.26
N HIS A 84 -13.37 -5.50 13.49
CA HIS A 84 -13.47 -6.92 13.84
C HIS A 84 -14.60 -7.62 13.07
N LEU A 85 -15.78 -7.00 13.00
CA LEU A 85 -16.90 -7.52 12.19
C LEU A 85 -16.55 -7.59 10.71
N PHE A 86 -15.87 -6.59 10.19
CA PHE A 86 -15.40 -6.58 8.80
C PHE A 86 -14.43 -7.74 8.53
N TYR A 87 -13.46 -7.94 9.42
CA TYR A 87 -12.49 -9.01 9.31
C TYR A 87 -13.14 -10.40 9.36
N SER A 88 -14.07 -10.61 10.31
CA SER A 88 -14.67 -11.93 10.51
C SER A 88 -15.78 -12.29 9.50
N ASN A 89 -16.55 -11.31 9.03
CA ASN A 89 -17.79 -11.60 8.27
C ASN A 89 -17.71 -11.19 6.79
N ILE A 90 -16.86 -10.22 6.44
CA ILE A 90 -16.83 -9.65 5.08
C ILE A 90 -15.60 -10.15 4.30
N LEU A 91 -14.46 -10.33 4.96
CA LEU A 91 -13.27 -10.84 4.30
C LEU A 91 -13.39 -12.32 3.99
N GLN A 92 -12.98 -12.69 2.78
CA GLN A 92 -12.92 -14.09 2.38
C GLN A 92 -11.78 -14.81 3.15
N PRO A 93 -11.90 -16.14 3.39
CA PRO A 93 -10.91 -16.88 4.18
C PRO A 93 -9.46 -16.68 3.73
N HIS A 94 -9.20 -16.69 2.42
CA HIS A 94 -7.86 -16.47 1.89
C HIS A 94 -7.30 -15.04 2.15
N GLN A 95 -8.17 -14.04 2.32
CA GLN A 95 -7.76 -12.67 2.68
C GLN A 95 -7.48 -12.58 4.18
N GLN A 96 -8.30 -13.26 5.00
CA GLN A 96 -8.05 -13.37 6.43
C GLN A 96 -6.71 -14.06 6.71
N ASP A 97 -6.41 -15.14 6.01
CA ASP A 97 -5.17 -15.89 6.14
C ASP A 97 -3.93 -15.03 5.82
N ARG A 98 -3.98 -14.24 4.76
CA ARG A 98 -2.88 -13.32 4.41
C ARG A 98 -2.64 -12.26 5.49
N ILE A 99 -3.71 -11.67 6.03
CA ILE A 99 -3.63 -10.67 7.10
C ILE A 99 -3.15 -11.32 8.40
N SER A 100 -3.65 -12.51 8.74
CA SER A 100 -3.28 -13.23 9.95
C SER A 100 -1.80 -13.63 9.95
N LEU A 101 -1.26 -14.07 8.81
CA LEU A 101 0.16 -14.34 8.65
C LEU A 101 1.02 -13.07 8.79
N TRP A 102 0.64 -12.00 8.12
CA TRP A 102 1.39 -10.74 8.16
C TRP A 102 1.42 -10.12 9.56
N LEU A 103 0.29 -10.11 10.26
CA LEU A 103 0.19 -9.60 11.63
C LEU A 103 0.63 -10.62 12.69
N ARG A 104 0.98 -11.85 12.29
CA ARG A 104 1.33 -12.97 13.19
C ARG A 104 0.24 -13.24 14.21
N LEU A 105 -1.01 -13.32 13.74
CA LEU A 105 -2.18 -13.57 14.60
C LEU A 105 -2.38 -15.07 14.86
N GLU A 106 -2.01 -15.92 13.91
CA GLU A 106 -2.16 -17.37 14.02
C GLU A 106 -1.11 -17.96 14.97
N LYS A 107 -1.58 -18.74 15.92
CA LYS A 107 -0.77 -19.39 16.96
C LYS A 107 -0.71 -20.90 16.83
N ASP A 108 -1.62 -21.49 16.07
CA ASP A 108 -1.67 -22.92 15.83
C ASP A 108 -0.53 -23.34 14.87
N PRO A 109 0.43 -24.19 15.32
CA PRO A 109 1.58 -24.57 14.52
C PRO A 109 1.21 -25.31 13.22
N GLU A 110 0.20 -26.19 13.25
CA GLU A 110 -0.21 -26.99 12.07
C GLU A 110 -0.85 -26.10 11.01
N LYS A 111 -1.75 -25.20 11.44
CA LYS A 111 -2.39 -24.24 10.55
C LYS A 111 -1.39 -23.25 10.00
N LEU A 112 -0.47 -22.75 10.83
CA LEU A 112 0.61 -21.86 10.41
C LEU A 112 1.51 -22.52 9.36
N GLU A 113 1.82 -23.78 9.51
CA GLU A 113 2.66 -24.52 8.55
C GLU A 113 1.95 -24.76 7.21
N SER A 114 0.67 -25.10 7.23
CA SER A 114 -0.15 -25.22 6.03
C SER A 114 -0.31 -23.89 5.29
N MET A 115 -0.55 -22.81 6.00
CA MET A 115 -0.64 -21.44 5.44
C MET A 115 0.70 -20.99 4.87
N LYS A 116 1.82 -21.30 5.55
CA LYS A 116 3.17 -21.03 5.04
C LYS A 116 3.46 -21.76 3.73
N LYS A 117 3.07 -23.01 3.62
CA LYS A 117 3.27 -23.79 2.38
C LYS A 117 2.48 -23.25 1.18
N THR A 118 1.34 -22.61 1.42
CA THR A 118 0.45 -22.15 0.34
C THR A 118 0.65 -20.67 0.03
N ILE A 119 0.60 -19.82 1.05
CA ILE A 119 0.61 -18.35 0.88
C ILE A 119 2.02 -17.80 0.79
N LEU A 120 2.94 -18.31 1.63
CA LEU A 120 4.33 -17.86 1.63
C LEU A 120 5.20 -18.56 0.59
N TYR A 121 4.68 -19.59 -0.11
CA TYR A 121 5.43 -20.26 -1.16
C TYR A 121 5.89 -19.27 -2.23
N ASN A 122 4.96 -18.48 -2.76
CA ASN A 122 5.25 -17.48 -3.77
C ASN A 122 6.26 -16.43 -3.28
N LEU A 123 6.09 -15.98 -2.04
CA LEU A 123 7.00 -15.03 -1.42
C LEU A 123 8.40 -15.62 -1.24
N ASN A 124 8.49 -16.82 -0.66
CA ASN A 124 9.78 -17.48 -0.44
C ASN A 124 10.53 -17.75 -1.75
N GLU A 125 9.80 -18.20 -2.79
CA GLU A 125 10.42 -18.41 -4.11
C GLU A 125 10.80 -17.09 -4.79
N SER A 126 10.03 -16.03 -4.59
CA SER A 126 10.36 -14.68 -5.05
C SER A 126 11.62 -14.14 -4.37
N GLU A 127 11.72 -14.23 -3.04
CA GLU A 127 12.91 -13.81 -2.29
C GLU A 127 14.17 -14.61 -2.70
N LYS A 128 14.02 -15.92 -2.91
CA LYS A 128 15.11 -16.76 -3.41
C LYS A 128 15.51 -16.41 -4.84
N ALA A 129 14.56 -16.05 -5.71
CA ALA A 129 14.85 -15.60 -7.06
C ALA A 129 15.69 -14.32 -7.03
N ILE A 130 15.24 -13.29 -6.30
CA ILE A 130 15.97 -12.02 -6.15
C ILE A 130 17.36 -12.25 -5.56
N SER A 131 17.46 -13.02 -4.48
CA SER A 131 18.75 -13.27 -3.83
C SER A 131 19.73 -14.04 -4.72
N SER A 132 19.22 -14.91 -5.60
CA SER A 132 20.05 -15.68 -6.53
C SER A 132 20.62 -14.84 -7.66
N GLY A 133 20.06 -13.68 -7.97
CA GLY A 133 20.56 -12.76 -8.99
C GLY A 133 21.82 -12.01 -8.57
N GLY A 134 22.08 -11.86 -7.27
CA GLY A 134 23.28 -11.17 -6.79
C GLY A 134 23.40 -9.72 -7.26
N PHE A 135 24.61 -9.26 -7.55
CA PHE A 135 24.85 -7.86 -7.91
C PHE A 135 24.53 -7.56 -9.38
N SER A 136 24.96 -8.40 -10.32
CA SER A 136 24.85 -8.18 -11.78
C SER A 136 23.75 -9.00 -12.46
N GLY A 137 23.08 -9.88 -11.73
CA GLY A 137 22.11 -10.82 -12.30
C GLY A 137 22.73 -12.05 -12.95
N LYS A 138 21.88 -12.99 -13.34
CA LYS A 138 22.27 -14.21 -14.05
C LYS A 138 22.35 -14.04 -15.57
N GLY A 139 21.74 -12.99 -16.10
CA GLY A 139 21.59 -12.74 -17.53
C GLY A 139 20.14 -12.80 -17.98
N PHE A 140 19.84 -12.09 -19.06
CA PHE A 140 18.50 -12.03 -19.64
C PHE A 140 18.09 -13.43 -20.15
N LEU A 141 16.92 -13.91 -19.71
CA LEU A 141 16.39 -15.25 -19.97
C LEU A 141 17.28 -16.41 -19.43
N GLU A 142 18.21 -16.14 -18.50
CA GLU A 142 19.07 -17.17 -17.89
C GLU A 142 18.72 -17.39 -16.40
N GLY A 143 17.64 -16.80 -15.92
CA GLY A 143 17.13 -16.99 -14.58
C GLY A 143 16.63 -18.41 -14.34
N THR A 144 17.35 -19.20 -13.55
CA THR A 144 17.02 -20.62 -13.30
C THR A 144 15.67 -20.80 -12.65
N ARG A 145 15.25 -19.90 -11.76
CA ARG A 145 13.95 -19.95 -11.12
C ARG A 145 12.86 -19.41 -12.03
N THR A 146 13.17 -18.39 -12.81
CA THR A 146 12.28 -17.82 -13.82
C THR A 146 11.97 -18.85 -14.91
N ILE A 147 12.98 -19.51 -15.47
CA ILE A 147 12.81 -20.59 -16.48
C ILE A 147 12.04 -21.78 -15.88
N GLY A 148 12.39 -22.18 -14.66
CA GLY A 148 11.76 -23.29 -13.95
C GLY A 148 10.33 -22.99 -13.48
N LYS A 149 9.81 -21.77 -13.66
CA LYS A 149 8.47 -21.32 -13.22
C LYS A 149 8.19 -21.63 -11.75
N PHE A 150 9.22 -21.48 -10.89
CA PHE A 150 9.09 -21.74 -9.47
C PHE A 150 8.21 -20.71 -8.76
N VAL A 151 8.13 -19.47 -9.30
CA VAL A 151 7.25 -18.44 -8.78
C VAL A 151 5.96 -18.43 -9.59
N PRO A 152 4.83 -18.88 -9.05
CA PRO A 152 3.53 -18.69 -9.67
C PRO A 152 3.28 -17.20 -9.91
N GLU A 153 2.56 -16.87 -11.00
CA GLU A 153 2.25 -15.48 -11.37
C GLU A 153 3.48 -14.55 -11.51
N GLN A 154 4.65 -15.14 -11.90
CA GLN A 154 5.90 -14.38 -12.10
C GLN A 154 5.81 -13.31 -13.18
N HIS A 155 4.92 -13.48 -14.18
CA HIS A 155 4.76 -12.51 -15.27
C HIS A 155 3.79 -11.37 -14.91
N THR A 156 2.97 -11.53 -13.90
CA THR A 156 1.97 -10.57 -13.46
C THR A 156 2.41 -9.87 -12.18
N ASP A 157 2.09 -10.45 -11.04
CA ASP A 157 2.23 -9.80 -9.74
C ASP A 157 3.65 -9.85 -9.19
N TYR A 158 4.44 -10.87 -9.59
CA TYR A 158 5.82 -11.08 -9.11
C TYR A 158 6.88 -10.76 -10.17
N ILE A 159 6.56 -9.94 -11.19
CA ILE A 159 7.51 -9.62 -12.28
C ILE A 159 8.83 -9.03 -11.77
N PHE A 160 8.80 -8.28 -10.67
CA PHE A 160 10.00 -7.69 -10.08
C PHE A 160 10.99 -8.76 -9.56
N SER A 161 10.52 -9.97 -9.20
CA SER A 161 11.41 -11.07 -8.84
C SER A 161 12.23 -11.58 -10.04
N THR A 162 11.62 -11.59 -11.24
CA THR A 162 12.32 -11.90 -12.49
C THR A 162 13.38 -10.86 -12.80
N VAL A 163 13.06 -9.57 -12.65
CA VAL A 163 14.03 -8.48 -12.79
C VAL A 163 15.21 -8.68 -11.82
N GLY A 164 14.90 -9.01 -10.56
CA GLY A 164 15.92 -9.26 -9.53
C GLY A 164 16.80 -10.46 -9.84
N GLU A 165 16.26 -11.54 -10.40
CA GLU A 165 17.05 -12.73 -10.77
C GLU A 165 17.93 -12.50 -12.00
N GLU A 166 17.34 -11.93 -13.07
CA GLU A 166 18.04 -11.81 -14.37
C GLU A 166 19.01 -10.64 -14.42
N TRP A 167 18.65 -9.50 -13.82
CA TRP A 167 19.43 -8.25 -13.88
C TRP A 167 20.08 -7.87 -12.55
N GLY A 168 19.82 -8.63 -11.49
CA GLY A 168 20.41 -8.46 -10.17
C GLY A 168 20.08 -7.12 -9.49
N PHE A 169 20.93 -6.75 -8.55
CA PHE A 169 20.78 -5.49 -7.82
C PHE A 169 20.87 -4.26 -8.73
N LEU A 170 21.76 -4.27 -9.72
CA LEU A 170 21.91 -3.14 -10.65
C LEU A 170 20.66 -2.91 -11.46
N GLY A 171 20.10 -3.95 -12.08
CA GLY A 171 18.88 -3.82 -12.87
C GLY A 171 17.66 -3.45 -12.03
N SER A 172 17.51 -4.07 -10.86
CA SER A 172 16.44 -3.72 -9.91
C SER A 172 16.53 -2.26 -9.46
N SER A 173 17.73 -1.78 -9.13
CA SER A 173 17.96 -0.38 -8.75
C SER A 173 17.65 0.57 -9.91
N PHE A 174 18.02 0.21 -11.13
CA PHE A 174 17.73 1.00 -12.32
C PHE A 174 16.21 1.16 -12.54
N VAL A 175 15.44 0.08 -12.40
CA VAL A 175 13.98 0.14 -12.49
C VAL A 175 13.40 1.04 -11.41
N VAL A 176 13.86 0.92 -10.16
CA VAL A 176 13.41 1.78 -9.04
C VAL A 176 13.72 3.25 -9.33
N ILE A 177 14.92 3.57 -9.80
CA ILE A 177 15.33 4.94 -10.15
C ILE A 177 14.44 5.51 -11.25
N LEU A 178 14.15 4.73 -12.31
CA LEU A 178 13.27 5.18 -13.39
C LEU A 178 11.85 5.50 -12.89
N PHE A 179 11.29 4.67 -12.01
CA PHE A 179 9.98 4.95 -11.40
C PHE A 179 10.02 6.21 -10.54
N VAL A 180 11.04 6.38 -9.73
CA VAL A 180 11.21 7.58 -8.89
C VAL A 180 11.32 8.83 -9.75
N LEU A 181 12.11 8.80 -10.81
CA LEU A 181 12.24 9.91 -11.76
C LEU A 181 10.91 10.23 -12.46
N LEU A 182 10.16 9.21 -12.90
CA LEU A 182 8.84 9.36 -13.48
C LEU A 182 7.88 10.04 -12.49
N LEU A 183 7.82 9.58 -11.25
CA LEU A 183 6.95 10.14 -10.21
C LEU A 183 7.31 11.60 -9.89
N ILE A 184 8.61 11.90 -9.72
CA ILE A 184 9.09 13.27 -9.48
C ILE A 184 8.71 14.15 -10.67
N ARG A 185 8.85 13.65 -11.91
CA ARG A 185 8.48 14.43 -13.10
C ARG A 185 7.00 14.71 -13.17
N ILE A 186 6.13 13.73 -12.89
CA ILE A 186 4.67 13.93 -12.85
C ILE A 186 4.31 14.95 -11.76
N LEU A 187 4.87 14.83 -10.57
CA LEU A 187 4.63 15.78 -9.48
C LEU A 187 5.06 17.19 -9.84
N HIS A 188 6.26 17.35 -10.41
CA HIS A 188 6.75 18.65 -10.85
C HIS A 188 5.84 19.29 -11.91
N LEU A 189 5.42 18.52 -12.92
CA LEU A 189 4.50 19.01 -13.94
C LEU A 189 3.12 19.33 -13.36
N SER A 190 2.66 18.59 -12.34
CA SER A 190 1.39 18.86 -11.66
C SER A 190 1.41 20.21 -10.92
N GLU A 191 2.54 20.56 -10.28
CA GLU A 191 2.71 21.86 -9.62
C GLU A 191 2.65 23.03 -10.59
N LEU A 192 3.04 22.82 -11.85
CA LEU A 192 3.05 23.85 -12.87
C LEU A 192 1.69 24.07 -13.53
N GLN A 193 0.68 23.23 -13.26
CA GLN A 193 -0.65 23.35 -13.86
C GLN A 193 -1.39 24.59 -13.34
N LYS A 194 -1.95 25.39 -14.25
CA LYS A 194 -2.79 26.54 -13.92
C LYS A 194 -4.20 26.11 -13.50
N SER A 195 -4.78 25.15 -14.21
CA SER A 195 -6.08 24.58 -13.92
C SER A 195 -6.04 23.69 -12.67
N GLN A 196 -6.97 23.90 -11.75
CA GLN A 196 -7.13 23.05 -10.57
C GLN A 196 -7.41 21.59 -10.96
N PHE A 197 -8.22 21.38 -11.98
CA PHE A 197 -8.54 20.04 -12.48
C PHE A 197 -7.28 19.31 -12.96
N SER A 198 -6.47 19.94 -13.81
CA SER A 198 -5.26 19.36 -14.38
C SER A 198 -4.24 19.04 -13.26
N ARG A 199 -4.12 19.91 -12.25
CA ARG A 199 -3.26 19.72 -11.10
C ARG A 199 -3.69 18.53 -10.23
N VAL A 200 -4.97 18.46 -9.87
CA VAL A 200 -5.56 17.35 -9.09
C VAL A 200 -5.42 16.03 -9.84
N TYR A 201 -5.66 16.05 -11.15
CA TYR A 201 -5.50 14.87 -12.00
C TYR A 201 -4.05 14.36 -11.98
N GLY A 202 -3.06 15.24 -12.14
CA GLY A 202 -1.65 14.88 -12.10
C GLY A 202 -1.22 14.25 -10.76
N TYR A 203 -1.65 14.84 -9.63
CA TYR A 203 -1.40 14.24 -8.32
C TYR A 203 -2.08 12.87 -8.15
N SER A 204 -3.27 12.71 -8.70
CA SER A 204 -3.99 11.43 -8.66
C SER A 204 -3.23 10.35 -9.44
N VAL A 205 -2.75 10.67 -10.63
CA VAL A 205 -1.92 9.76 -11.44
C VAL A 205 -0.63 9.39 -10.70
N ALA A 206 0.09 10.38 -10.17
CA ALA A 206 1.30 10.13 -9.39
C ALA A 206 1.04 9.21 -8.20
N SER A 207 -0.04 9.44 -7.46
CA SER A 207 -0.41 8.65 -6.28
C SER A 207 -0.78 7.20 -6.66
N ILE A 208 -1.54 7.01 -7.73
CA ILE A 208 -1.91 5.67 -8.21
C ILE A 208 -0.66 4.89 -8.63
N LEU A 209 0.21 5.48 -9.43
CA LEU A 209 1.46 4.84 -9.87
C LEU A 209 2.38 4.53 -8.70
N PHE A 210 2.54 5.47 -7.77
CA PHE A 210 3.36 5.29 -6.56
C PHE A 210 2.87 4.13 -5.70
N LEU A 211 1.56 4.05 -5.45
CA LEU A 211 0.99 3.01 -4.61
C LEU A 211 1.09 1.63 -5.26
N HIS A 212 0.84 1.52 -6.57
CA HIS A 212 1.04 0.26 -7.28
C HIS A 212 2.49 -0.19 -7.22
N PHE A 213 3.43 0.72 -7.49
CA PHE A 213 4.86 0.48 -7.42
C PHE A 213 5.31 0.06 -6.02
N MET A 214 4.94 0.82 -4.99
CA MET A 214 5.33 0.56 -3.60
C MET A 214 4.75 -0.76 -3.08
N ILE A 215 3.47 -1.04 -3.38
CA ILE A 215 2.83 -2.28 -2.91
C ILE A 215 3.39 -3.48 -3.67
N ASN A 216 3.60 -3.40 -4.98
CA ASN A 216 4.16 -4.50 -5.75
C ASN A 216 5.57 -4.87 -5.25
N ILE A 217 6.49 -3.92 -5.19
CA ILE A 217 7.85 -4.19 -4.69
C ILE A 217 7.81 -4.64 -3.23
N GLY A 218 7.02 -3.97 -2.39
CA GLY A 218 6.89 -4.32 -0.98
C GLY A 218 6.38 -5.74 -0.74
N MET A 219 5.42 -6.22 -1.55
CA MET A 219 4.94 -7.60 -1.41
C MET A 219 5.93 -8.64 -1.94
N VAL A 220 6.66 -8.33 -3.03
CA VAL A 220 7.68 -9.21 -3.59
C VAL A 220 8.87 -9.38 -2.64
N MET A 221 9.16 -8.34 -1.84
CA MET A 221 10.20 -8.33 -0.79
C MET A 221 9.70 -8.74 0.60
N GLY A 222 8.44 -9.15 0.74
CA GLY A 222 7.87 -9.57 2.03
C GLY A 222 7.58 -8.45 3.04
N LEU A 223 7.73 -7.18 2.65
CA LEU A 223 7.46 -6.01 3.52
C LEU A 223 5.95 -5.74 3.69
N ILE A 224 5.16 -6.11 2.70
CA ILE A 224 3.71 -5.92 2.65
C ILE A 224 3.05 -7.28 2.36
N PRO A 225 1.86 -7.56 2.89
CA PRO A 225 1.16 -8.81 2.59
C PRO A 225 0.88 -8.91 1.09
N THR A 226 0.90 -10.14 0.57
CA THR A 226 0.67 -10.43 -0.85
C THR A 226 -0.75 -10.08 -1.24
N VAL A 227 -0.94 -9.04 -2.05
CA VAL A 227 -2.26 -8.51 -2.44
C VAL A 227 -2.59 -8.82 -3.91
N GLY A 228 -1.58 -9.16 -4.73
CA GLY A 228 -1.78 -9.40 -6.15
C GLY A 228 -2.06 -8.10 -6.91
N ILE A 229 -1.10 -7.17 -6.87
CA ILE A 229 -1.18 -5.88 -7.56
C ILE A 229 -0.06 -5.81 -8.60
N PRO A 230 -0.38 -5.56 -9.88
CA PRO A 230 0.61 -5.51 -10.94
C PRO A 230 1.52 -4.28 -10.83
N LEU A 231 2.77 -4.43 -11.27
CA LEU A 231 3.72 -3.33 -11.42
C LEU A 231 3.37 -2.54 -12.69
N PRO A 232 3.08 -1.23 -12.61
CA PRO A 232 2.72 -0.43 -13.78
C PRO A 232 3.78 -0.53 -14.89
N PHE A 233 3.37 -0.69 -16.13
CA PHE A 233 4.20 -0.79 -17.34
C PHE A 233 5.13 -2.02 -17.44
N PHE A 234 5.28 -2.81 -16.39
CA PHE A 234 6.13 -3.99 -16.37
C PHE A 234 5.36 -5.30 -16.37
N SER A 235 4.29 -5.38 -15.56
CA SER A 235 3.50 -6.59 -15.43
C SER A 235 2.78 -6.95 -16.72
N TYR A 236 2.78 -8.24 -17.04
CA TYR A 236 2.00 -8.77 -18.14
C TYR A 236 0.51 -8.58 -17.89
N GLY A 237 -0.18 -8.01 -18.87
CA GLY A 237 -1.62 -7.80 -18.85
C GLY A 237 -2.05 -6.63 -19.71
N GLY A 238 -2.75 -6.92 -20.83
CA GLY A 238 -3.17 -5.89 -21.80
C GLY A 238 -4.04 -4.80 -21.17
N SER A 239 -5.01 -5.17 -20.33
CA SER A 239 -5.90 -4.20 -19.65
C SER A 239 -5.15 -3.29 -18.68
N GLY A 240 -4.18 -3.83 -17.94
CA GLY A 240 -3.35 -3.05 -17.02
C GLY A 240 -2.47 -2.04 -17.77
N LEU A 241 -1.79 -2.49 -18.82
CA LEU A 241 -0.96 -1.63 -19.66
C LEU A 241 -1.79 -0.49 -20.28
N TRP A 242 -2.94 -0.79 -20.87
CA TRP A 242 -3.84 0.22 -21.40
C TRP A 242 -4.30 1.21 -20.33
N GLY A 243 -4.69 0.72 -19.15
CA GLY A 243 -5.14 1.57 -18.05
C GLY A 243 -4.09 2.58 -17.60
N PHE A 244 -2.88 2.13 -17.29
CA PHE A 244 -1.78 3.02 -16.87
C PHE A 244 -1.32 3.95 -17.99
N THR A 245 -1.30 3.47 -19.23
CA THR A 245 -0.95 4.29 -20.39
C THR A 245 -1.97 5.41 -20.59
N LEU A 246 -3.27 5.11 -20.58
CA LEU A 246 -4.32 6.11 -20.69
C LEU A 246 -4.24 7.15 -19.57
N LEU A 247 -4.08 6.71 -18.31
CA LEU A 247 -3.93 7.63 -17.18
C LEU A 247 -2.77 8.61 -17.39
N LEU A 248 -1.62 8.11 -17.81
CA LEU A 248 -0.44 8.94 -18.04
C LEU A 248 -0.59 9.86 -19.23
N PHE A 249 -1.09 9.35 -20.37
CA PHE A 249 -1.19 10.17 -21.59
C PHE A 249 -2.30 11.22 -21.53
N ILE A 250 -3.39 11.00 -20.78
CA ILE A 250 -4.36 12.06 -20.50
C ILE A 250 -3.66 13.18 -19.73
N PHE A 251 -2.83 12.86 -18.72
CA PHE A 251 -2.06 13.88 -18.01
C PHE A 251 -1.09 14.63 -18.92
N VAL A 252 -0.36 13.92 -19.79
CA VAL A 252 0.54 14.54 -20.77
C VAL A 252 -0.23 15.47 -21.71
N LYS A 253 -1.44 15.09 -22.11
CA LYS A 253 -2.32 15.96 -22.94
C LYS A 253 -2.76 17.21 -22.18
N LEU A 254 -3.13 17.10 -20.92
CA LEU A 254 -3.45 18.24 -20.06
C LEU A 254 -2.25 19.17 -19.91
N ASP A 255 -1.06 18.62 -19.68
CA ASP A 255 0.18 19.41 -19.56
C ASP A 255 0.53 20.13 -20.86
N SER A 256 0.35 19.49 -22.02
CA SER A 256 0.58 20.13 -23.34
C SER A 256 -0.33 21.34 -23.58
N ASN A 257 -1.53 21.33 -23.04
CA ASN A 257 -2.48 22.44 -23.17
C ASN A 257 -2.30 23.54 -22.13
N ARG A 258 -1.44 23.37 -21.14
CA ARG A 258 -1.19 24.31 -20.04
C ARG A 258 -0.89 25.74 -20.51
N ILE A 259 -0.19 25.88 -21.64
CA ILE A 259 0.18 27.19 -22.21
C ILE A 259 -1.06 27.93 -22.74
N ASN A 260 -2.08 27.20 -23.18
CA ASN A 260 -3.30 27.72 -23.76
C ASN A 260 -4.42 27.98 -22.73
N GLU A 261 -4.20 27.61 -21.46
CA GLU A 261 -5.13 27.89 -20.35
C GLU A 261 -4.90 29.31 -19.84
N TRP A 262 -5.93 30.14 -19.87
CA TRP A 262 -5.99 31.53 -19.39
C TRP A 262 -6.25 31.60 -17.90
#